data_8b1daa72ab5baf54f0936a40db4c0fe7
#
_entry.id   8b1daa72ab5baf54f0936a40db4c0fe7
#
_cell.length_a   1.000
_cell.length_b   1.000
_cell.length_c   1.000
_cell.angle_alpha   90.00
_cell.angle_beta   90.00
_cell.angle_gamma   90.00
#
_symmetry.space_group_name_H-M   'P 1'
#
loop_
_entity.id
_entity.type
_entity.pdbx_description
1 polymer ?
#
loop_
_entity_poly.entity_id
_entity_poly.type
_entity_poly.pdbx_seq_one_letter_code
_entity_poly.pdbx_strand_id
1 'polypeptide(L)'
;VDMRQGMELGADDFLTKPVASSELRARLRAGERMLAMQAELLTKNRVIASTLIELQKLYDSLDRDLIEARKLQQTLIRDRVRDFGWARASLILRNSGRVGGDLVGSFRVDDDRVAVYSIDVSGHGVASAMMTARLAGFLTGSSPDQNLAYDKSPTGAQVLLPPDAVAERFNRLMLEEIQAEQYFTMVFAIVDRALGTVSLSQAGHPHPYILRGDGGVQTLGQGGLPIGLIPGAGYDSYHADIAPGDRLLLVSDGFTECPLPSGQDFGEEGMLLSLRRSAHLSGADLLEALVWDLSQQSGSDSFPDDVSGIVLDLL
;
A
#
# COMPACT_ATOMS: atom_id res chain seq x y z
N VAL A 1 71.17 23.04 -7.30
CA VAL A 1 70.09 22.05 -7.37
C VAL A 1 69.06 22.57 -8.37
N ASP A 2 68.78 21.80 -9.38
CA ASP A 2 67.80 22.15 -10.41
C ASP A 2 66.42 22.23 -9.74
N MET A 3 65.65 23.28 -10.03
CA MET A 3 64.31 23.52 -9.52
C MET A 3 63.41 22.29 -9.70
N ARG A 4 63.50 21.65 -10.84
CA ARG A 4 62.71 20.44 -11.19
C ARG A 4 63.05 19.28 -10.23
N GLN A 5 64.33 19.11 -9.91
CA GLN A 5 64.80 18.07 -9.03
C GLN A 5 64.37 18.26 -7.56
N GLY A 6 64.22 19.50 -7.11
CA GLY A 6 63.71 19.83 -5.79
C GLY A 6 62.22 19.50 -5.66
N MET A 7 61.37 19.80 -6.67
CA MET A 7 59.96 19.47 -6.69
C MET A 7 59.70 17.97 -6.80
N GLU A 8 60.50 17.26 -7.60
CA GLU A 8 60.43 15.78 -7.71
C GLU A 8 60.80 15.06 -6.41
N LEU A 9 61.63 15.69 -5.55
CA LEU A 9 61.98 15.20 -4.21
C LEU A 9 60.97 15.53 -3.12
N GLY A 10 59.81 16.16 -3.48
CA GLY A 10 58.71 16.42 -2.55
C GLY A 10 58.74 17.82 -1.91
N ALA A 11 59.44 18.78 -2.49
CA ALA A 11 59.29 20.17 -2.06
C ALA A 11 58.01 20.79 -2.62
N ASP A 12 57.19 21.40 -1.76
CA ASP A 12 55.93 22.05 -2.14
C ASP A 12 56.15 23.43 -2.81
N ASP A 13 57.33 24.06 -2.60
CA ASP A 13 57.71 25.32 -3.22
C ASP A 13 59.22 25.52 -3.18
N PHE A 14 59.72 26.52 -3.93
CA PHE A 14 61.15 26.86 -3.99
C PHE A 14 61.37 28.37 -4.04
N LEU A 15 62.54 28.81 -3.65
CA LEU A 15 63.04 30.18 -3.70
C LEU A 15 64.36 30.28 -4.30
N THR A 16 64.60 31.27 -5.17
CA THR A 16 65.98 31.55 -5.76
C THR A 16 66.69 32.62 -4.96
N LYS A 17 67.97 32.42 -4.71
CA LYS A 17 68.84 33.43 -4.05
C LYS A 17 69.31 34.50 -5.05
N PRO A 18 69.29 35.78 -4.68
CA PRO A 18 68.91 36.38 -3.40
C PRO A 18 67.42 36.44 -3.19
N VAL A 19 66.91 36.03 -2.00
CA VAL A 19 65.49 35.98 -1.66
C VAL A 19 64.98 37.35 -1.14
N ALA A 20 63.98 37.90 -1.78
CA ALA A 20 63.27 39.08 -1.26
C ALA A 20 62.44 38.77 -0.05
N SER A 21 62.54 39.53 1.03
CA SER A 21 61.74 39.28 2.27
C SER A 21 60.22 39.32 2.06
N SER A 22 59.72 40.09 1.08
CA SER A 22 58.33 40.18 0.69
C SER A 22 57.84 38.87 0.02
N GLU A 23 58.66 38.30 -0.85
CA GLU A 23 58.37 37.05 -1.54
C GLU A 23 58.34 35.85 -0.57
N LEU A 24 59.33 35.74 0.33
CA LEU A 24 59.34 34.72 1.37
C LEU A 24 58.07 34.77 2.23
N ARG A 25 57.70 35.98 2.70
CA ARG A 25 56.46 36.16 3.50
C ARG A 25 55.19 35.81 2.74
N ALA A 26 55.11 36.11 1.45
CA ALA A 26 53.96 35.80 0.63
C ALA A 26 53.76 34.28 0.48
N ARG A 27 54.87 33.54 0.23
CA ARG A 27 54.88 32.08 0.08
C ARG A 27 54.57 31.36 1.41
N LEU A 28 55.17 31.83 2.53
CA LEU A 28 54.82 31.29 3.86
C LEU A 28 53.35 31.44 4.19
N ARG A 29 52.73 32.61 3.92
CA ARG A 29 51.30 32.83 4.12
C ARG A 29 50.43 31.96 3.20
N ALA A 30 50.91 31.65 1.99
CA ALA A 30 50.21 30.73 1.09
C ALA A 30 50.23 29.28 1.65
N GLY A 31 51.40 28.82 2.12
CA GLY A 31 51.56 27.53 2.79
C GLY A 31 50.70 27.41 4.06
N GLU A 32 50.71 28.45 4.93
CA GLU A 32 49.86 28.50 6.13
C GLU A 32 48.38 28.37 5.78
N ARG A 33 47.90 29.09 4.74
CA ARG A 33 46.48 28.96 4.28
C ARG A 33 46.18 27.56 3.77
N MET A 34 47.12 26.96 3.00
CA MET A 34 46.94 25.60 2.47
C MET A 34 46.86 24.56 3.59
N LEU A 35 47.73 24.64 4.59
CA LEU A 35 47.68 23.78 5.78
C LEU A 35 46.41 23.97 6.59
N ALA A 36 45.96 25.21 6.76
CA ALA A 36 44.71 25.52 7.46
C ALA A 36 43.47 24.91 6.71
N MET A 37 43.41 25.08 5.38
CA MET A 37 42.36 24.50 4.55
C MET A 37 42.40 22.96 4.58
N GLN A 38 43.58 22.34 4.56
CA GLN A 38 43.75 20.90 4.66
C GLN A 38 43.27 20.38 6.03
N ALA A 39 43.64 21.06 7.11
CA ALA A 39 43.16 20.71 8.46
C ALA A 39 41.63 20.84 8.60
N GLU A 40 41.05 21.89 8.01
CA GLU A 40 39.60 22.08 7.96
C GLU A 40 38.90 20.96 7.17
N LEU A 41 39.44 20.61 5.98
CA LEU A 41 38.90 19.51 5.17
C LEU A 41 38.96 18.17 5.90
N LEU A 42 40.07 17.87 6.56
CA LEU A 42 40.20 16.65 7.37
C LEU A 42 39.17 16.60 8.51
N THR A 43 38.92 17.74 9.16
CA THR A 43 37.93 17.84 10.22
C THR A 43 36.52 17.64 9.66
N LYS A 44 36.16 18.29 8.55
CA LYS A 44 34.88 18.12 7.88
C LYS A 44 34.65 16.68 7.43
N ASN A 45 35.66 16.04 6.83
CA ASN A 45 35.59 14.65 6.42
C ASN A 45 35.35 13.69 7.59
N ARG A 46 35.96 13.93 8.75
CA ARG A 46 35.70 13.12 9.97
C ARG A 46 34.27 13.27 10.45
N VAL A 47 33.74 14.51 10.48
CA VAL A 47 32.36 14.78 10.86
C VAL A 47 31.39 14.08 9.89
N ILE A 48 31.58 14.22 8.58
CA ILE A 48 30.77 13.55 7.57
C ILE A 48 30.78 12.03 7.77
N ALA A 49 31.99 11.45 7.94
CA ALA A 49 32.10 10.01 8.14
C ALA A 49 31.37 9.51 9.40
N SER A 50 31.51 10.24 10.52
CA SER A 50 30.79 9.89 11.76
C SER A 50 29.27 10.01 11.62
N THR A 51 28.79 11.07 10.95
CA THR A 51 27.35 11.27 10.69
C THR A 51 26.78 10.19 9.78
N LEU A 52 27.53 9.76 8.75
CA LEU A 52 27.11 8.66 7.87
C LEU A 52 26.98 7.34 8.64
N ILE A 53 27.92 7.03 9.54
CA ILE A 53 27.87 5.83 10.38
C ILE A 53 26.65 5.88 11.33
N GLU A 54 26.36 7.03 11.92
CA GLU A 54 25.21 7.20 12.80
C GLU A 54 23.89 7.06 12.03
N LEU A 55 23.81 7.71 10.87
CA LEU A 55 22.65 7.60 9.98
C LEU A 55 22.40 6.15 9.56
N GLN A 56 23.44 5.42 9.18
CA GLN A 56 23.33 4.00 8.83
C GLN A 56 22.78 3.16 9.98
N LYS A 57 23.23 3.39 11.23
CA LYS A 57 22.70 2.68 12.40
C LYS A 57 21.22 2.97 12.64
N LEU A 58 20.80 4.22 12.44
CA LEU A 58 19.39 4.59 12.55
C LEU A 58 18.54 3.91 11.47
N TYR A 59 19.01 3.90 10.23
CA TYR A 59 18.35 3.17 9.14
C TYR A 59 18.23 1.68 9.42
N ASP A 60 19.30 1.02 9.89
CA ASP A 60 19.31 -0.41 10.21
C ASP A 60 18.36 -0.74 11.39
N SER A 61 18.17 0.18 12.34
CA SER A 61 17.21 0.03 13.42
C SER A 61 15.77 0.15 12.91
N LEU A 62 15.50 1.20 12.12
CA LEU A 62 14.18 1.44 11.53
C LEU A 62 13.76 0.29 10.60
N ASP A 63 14.68 -0.24 9.80
CA ASP A 63 14.40 -1.35 8.89
C ASP A 63 14.00 -2.63 9.66
N ARG A 64 14.65 -2.89 10.80
CA ARG A 64 14.27 -4.01 11.68
C ARG A 64 12.87 -3.84 12.26
N ASP A 65 12.52 -2.66 12.75
CA ASP A 65 11.21 -2.37 13.31
C ASP A 65 10.12 -2.52 12.25
N LEU A 66 10.38 -2.07 11.01
CA LEU A 66 9.48 -2.24 9.86
C LEU A 66 9.29 -3.70 9.46
N ILE A 67 10.34 -4.52 9.51
CA ILE A 67 10.25 -5.98 9.25
C ILE A 67 9.36 -6.66 10.30
N GLU A 68 9.43 -6.23 11.57
CA GLU A 68 8.56 -6.76 12.62
C GLU A 68 7.10 -6.34 12.44
N ALA A 69 6.87 -5.06 12.10
CA ALA A 69 5.54 -4.55 11.77
C ALA A 69 4.91 -5.30 10.58
N ARG A 70 5.72 -5.62 9.54
CA ARG A 70 5.28 -6.44 8.40
C ARG A 70 4.82 -7.83 8.83
N LYS A 71 5.55 -8.49 9.74
CA LYS A 71 5.16 -9.81 10.25
C LYS A 71 3.81 -9.74 10.96
N LEU A 72 3.58 -8.69 11.77
CA LEU A 72 2.29 -8.48 12.42
C LEU A 72 1.18 -8.26 11.40
N GLN A 73 1.38 -7.40 10.41
CA GLN A 73 0.39 -7.17 9.34
C GLN A 73 0.06 -8.47 8.58
N GLN A 74 1.07 -9.29 8.27
CA GLN A 74 0.85 -10.60 7.63
C GLN A 74 0.01 -11.56 8.49
N THR A 75 -0.02 -11.40 9.81
CA THR A 75 -0.89 -12.21 10.68
C THR A 75 -2.36 -11.82 10.61
N LEU A 76 -2.68 -10.60 10.14
CA LEU A 76 -4.06 -10.16 9.90
C LEU A 76 -4.68 -10.89 8.70
N ILE A 77 -3.82 -11.30 7.75
CA ILE A 77 -4.21 -12.00 6.52
C ILE A 77 -3.70 -13.45 6.59
N ARG A 78 -4.06 -14.16 7.67
CA ARG A 78 -3.58 -15.55 7.89
C ARG A 78 -4.05 -16.53 6.81
N ASP A 79 -5.29 -16.39 6.40
CA ASP A 79 -5.91 -17.34 5.47
C ASP A 79 -6.05 -16.69 4.09
N ARG A 80 -5.07 -16.94 3.22
CA ARG A 80 -5.15 -16.49 1.82
C ARG A 80 -6.30 -17.16 1.05
N VAL A 81 -6.82 -18.26 1.53
CA VAL A 81 -7.99 -18.95 0.99
C VAL A 81 -8.92 -19.28 2.14
N ARG A 82 -10.17 -18.89 2.04
CA ARG A 82 -11.23 -19.21 3.01
C ARG A 82 -12.40 -19.90 2.33
N ASP A 83 -12.71 -21.10 2.80
CA ASP A 83 -13.81 -21.90 2.28
C ASP A 83 -15.07 -21.70 3.13
N PHE A 84 -16.16 -21.35 2.46
CA PHE A 84 -17.48 -21.16 3.07
C PHE A 84 -18.45 -22.29 2.73
N GLY A 85 -17.99 -23.33 1.99
CA GLY A 85 -18.75 -24.45 1.50
C GLY A 85 -19.38 -24.18 0.14
N TRP A 86 -20.23 -23.17 0.02
CA TRP A 86 -20.85 -22.77 -1.23
C TRP A 86 -20.11 -21.64 -1.98
N ALA A 87 -19.13 -21.04 -1.33
CA ALA A 87 -18.26 -20.07 -1.93
C ALA A 87 -16.84 -20.20 -1.37
N ARG A 88 -15.84 -19.74 -2.13
CA ARG A 88 -14.44 -19.71 -1.71
C ARG A 88 -13.86 -18.33 -1.97
N ALA A 89 -13.36 -17.69 -0.92
CA ALA A 89 -12.61 -16.45 -1.05
C ALA A 89 -11.11 -16.74 -1.18
N SER A 90 -10.47 -16.14 -2.17
CA SER A 90 -9.01 -16.11 -2.32
C SER A 90 -8.54 -14.67 -2.35
N LEU A 91 -7.39 -14.39 -1.73
CA LEU A 91 -6.88 -13.03 -1.66
C LEU A 91 -5.38 -12.96 -1.98
N ILE A 92 -4.97 -11.80 -2.49
CA ILE A 92 -3.58 -11.45 -2.75
C ILE A 92 -3.27 -10.09 -2.13
N LEU A 93 -2.04 -9.93 -1.62
CA LEU A 93 -1.49 -8.66 -1.16
C LEU A 93 -0.01 -8.62 -1.52
N ARG A 94 0.39 -7.59 -2.24
CA ARG A 94 1.75 -7.25 -2.64
C ARG A 94 2.02 -5.82 -2.18
N ASN A 95 2.71 -5.67 -1.04
CA ASN A 95 3.05 -4.35 -0.54
C ASN A 95 4.13 -3.70 -1.41
N SER A 96 3.96 -2.43 -1.73
CA SER A 96 4.95 -1.60 -2.42
C SER A 96 6.20 -1.35 -1.56
N GLY A 97 5.99 -1.24 -0.23
CA GLY A 97 7.03 -1.03 0.77
C GLY A 97 7.25 -2.20 1.72
N ARG A 98 7.81 -1.88 2.88
CA ARG A 98 7.99 -2.85 3.99
C ARG A 98 6.65 -3.22 4.64
N VAL A 99 5.74 -2.25 4.73
CA VAL A 99 4.36 -2.37 5.23
C VAL A 99 3.45 -1.56 4.32
N GLY A 100 2.19 -1.95 4.20
CA GLY A 100 1.22 -1.35 3.28
C GLY A 100 -0.02 -0.80 3.96
N GLY A 101 -0.79 0.00 3.21
CA GLY A 101 -2.08 0.55 3.58
C GLY A 101 -3.27 -0.37 3.27
N ASP A 102 -3.07 -1.33 2.39
CA ASP A 102 -4.13 -2.20 1.89
C ASP A 102 -4.59 -3.26 2.89
N LEU A 103 -5.89 -3.50 2.90
CA LEU A 103 -6.55 -4.55 3.66
C LEU A 103 -7.66 -5.19 2.83
N VAL A 104 -7.54 -6.48 2.59
CA VAL A 104 -8.58 -7.30 1.96
C VAL A 104 -9.00 -8.43 2.89
N GLY A 105 -10.27 -8.78 2.87
CA GLY A 105 -10.73 -9.86 3.72
C GLY A 105 -12.18 -10.27 3.48
N SER A 106 -12.58 -11.31 4.22
CA SER A 106 -13.92 -11.86 4.17
C SER A 106 -14.31 -12.46 5.52
N PHE A 107 -15.59 -12.51 5.79
CA PHE A 107 -16.09 -13.25 6.94
C PHE A 107 -17.48 -13.85 6.65
N ARG A 108 -17.77 -14.98 7.33
CA ARG A 108 -19.08 -15.59 7.29
C ARG A 108 -20.04 -14.74 8.12
N VAL A 109 -21.17 -14.36 7.51
CA VAL A 109 -22.26 -13.69 8.20
C VAL A 109 -23.17 -14.74 8.84
N ASP A 110 -23.62 -15.70 8.03
CA ASP A 110 -24.42 -16.87 8.41
C ASP A 110 -24.23 -18.00 7.38
N ASP A 111 -25.14 -18.95 7.33
CA ASP A 111 -25.05 -20.10 6.44
C ASP A 111 -25.21 -19.74 4.95
N ASP A 112 -25.92 -18.65 4.66
CA ASP A 112 -26.25 -18.21 3.30
C ASP A 112 -25.52 -16.94 2.88
N ARG A 113 -24.90 -16.21 3.82
CA ARG A 113 -24.28 -14.91 3.52
C ARG A 113 -22.80 -14.86 3.90
N VAL A 114 -22.04 -14.24 3.01
CA VAL A 114 -20.63 -13.94 3.19
C VAL A 114 -20.40 -12.46 2.90
N ALA A 115 -19.65 -11.79 3.77
CA ALA A 115 -19.15 -10.44 3.51
C ALA A 115 -17.71 -10.50 2.99
N VAL A 116 -17.41 -9.67 2.00
CA VAL A 116 -16.06 -9.42 1.47
C VAL A 116 -15.77 -7.94 1.45
N TYR A 117 -14.54 -7.56 1.66
CA TYR A 117 -14.14 -6.15 1.68
C TYR A 117 -12.74 -5.94 1.13
N SER A 118 -12.54 -4.76 0.56
CA SER A 118 -11.25 -4.21 0.17
C SER A 118 -11.18 -2.78 0.69
N ILE A 119 -10.08 -2.43 1.33
CA ILE A 119 -9.80 -1.13 1.95
C ILE A 119 -8.40 -0.73 1.55
N ASP A 120 -8.22 0.54 1.21
CA ASP A 120 -6.92 1.16 1.03
C ASP A 120 -6.83 2.45 1.85
N VAL A 121 -5.85 2.50 2.76
CA VAL A 121 -5.63 3.63 3.67
C VAL A 121 -4.67 4.63 3.04
N SER A 122 -5.10 5.88 2.95
CA SER A 122 -4.33 6.98 2.38
C SER A 122 -2.92 7.09 2.97
N GLY A 123 -1.92 7.26 2.08
CA GLY A 123 -0.51 7.32 2.43
C GLY A 123 0.14 5.95 2.57
N HIS A 124 1.42 5.93 2.92
CA HIS A 124 2.22 4.69 2.97
C HIS A 124 3.04 4.60 4.26
N GLY A 125 3.53 3.42 4.55
CA GLY A 125 4.44 3.17 5.68
C GLY A 125 3.72 2.84 6.99
N VAL A 126 4.36 3.17 8.12
CA VAL A 126 3.91 2.70 9.45
C VAL A 126 2.54 3.24 9.82
N ALA A 127 2.25 4.49 9.51
CA ALA A 127 0.99 5.13 9.90
C ALA A 127 -0.22 4.47 9.23
N SER A 128 -0.16 4.25 7.90
CA SER A 128 -1.20 3.53 7.16
C SER A 128 -1.32 2.08 7.62
N ALA A 129 -0.20 1.37 7.83
CA ALA A 129 -0.21 -0.01 8.33
C ALA A 129 -0.82 -0.15 9.73
N MET A 130 -0.59 0.81 10.63
CA MET A 130 -1.25 0.82 11.96
C MET A 130 -2.75 1.06 11.84
N MET A 131 -3.18 1.94 10.94
CA MET A 131 -4.60 2.17 10.67
C MET A 131 -5.23 0.91 10.08
N THR A 132 -4.59 0.27 9.10
CA THR A 132 -5.02 -1.01 8.51
C THR A 132 -5.22 -2.08 9.57
N ALA A 133 -4.27 -2.21 10.52
CA ALA A 133 -4.40 -3.15 11.63
C ALA A 133 -5.60 -2.85 12.54
N ARG A 134 -5.89 -1.58 12.79
CA ARG A 134 -7.05 -1.14 13.56
C ARG A 134 -8.36 -1.44 12.83
N LEU A 135 -8.43 -1.13 11.53
CA LEU A 135 -9.59 -1.41 10.68
C LEU A 135 -9.88 -2.92 10.58
N ALA A 136 -8.84 -3.75 10.49
CA ALA A 136 -8.98 -5.21 10.50
C ALA A 136 -9.66 -5.72 11.79
N GLY A 137 -9.38 -5.08 12.93
CA GLY A 137 -10.04 -5.39 14.20
C GLY A 137 -11.55 -5.11 14.18
N PHE A 138 -11.99 -4.10 13.42
CA PHE A 138 -13.40 -3.72 13.28
C PHE A 138 -14.18 -4.56 12.25
N LEU A 139 -13.52 -5.39 11.46
CA LEU A 139 -14.14 -6.29 10.46
C LEU A 139 -13.87 -7.77 10.76
N THR A 140 -13.56 -8.08 12.01
CA THR A 140 -13.27 -9.48 12.39
C THR A 140 -14.54 -10.33 12.45
N GLY A 141 -14.51 -11.49 11.80
CA GLY A 141 -15.59 -12.49 11.89
C GLY A 141 -15.58 -13.29 13.20
N SER A 142 -14.51 -13.24 13.98
CA SER A 142 -14.38 -14.02 15.21
C SER A 142 -15.07 -13.40 16.43
N SER A 143 -15.37 -12.11 16.40
CA SER A 143 -16.02 -11.37 17.48
C SER A 143 -17.09 -10.43 16.93
N PRO A 144 -18.29 -10.93 16.65
CA PRO A 144 -19.37 -10.10 16.09
C PRO A 144 -19.70 -8.86 16.90
N ASP A 145 -19.53 -8.88 18.22
CA ASP A 145 -19.73 -7.71 19.09
C ASP A 145 -18.75 -6.55 18.82
N GLN A 146 -17.59 -6.84 18.22
CA GLN A 146 -16.56 -5.86 17.87
C GLN A 146 -16.61 -5.49 16.37
N ASN A 147 -17.39 -6.23 15.58
CA ASN A 147 -17.47 -6.01 14.15
C ASN A 147 -18.47 -4.91 13.82
N LEU A 148 -17.99 -3.82 13.20
CA LEU A 148 -18.78 -2.65 12.84
C LEU A 148 -19.87 -2.92 11.79
N ALA A 149 -19.81 -4.05 11.09
CA ALA A 149 -20.87 -4.47 10.17
C ALA A 149 -22.14 -4.94 10.88
N TYR A 150 -22.11 -5.09 12.21
CA TYR A 150 -23.28 -5.49 12.98
C TYR A 150 -23.75 -4.39 13.92
N ASP A 151 -25.07 -4.34 14.13
CA ASP A 151 -25.71 -3.54 15.15
C ASP A 151 -26.52 -4.44 16.09
N LYS A 152 -26.93 -3.90 17.25
CA LYS A 152 -27.80 -4.60 18.18
C LYS A 152 -29.25 -4.19 17.95
N SER A 153 -30.10 -5.17 17.69
CA SER A 153 -31.55 -4.94 17.65
C SER A 153 -32.07 -4.53 19.06
N PRO A 154 -33.26 -3.98 19.16
CA PRO A 154 -33.89 -3.69 20.46
C PRO A 154 -34.03 -4.91 21.38
N THR A 155 -34.02 -6.12 20.81
CA THR A 155 -34.05 -7.39 21.54
C THR A 155 -32.67 -7.91 21.93
N GLY A 156 -31.56 -7.18 21.57
CA GLY A 156 -30.19 -7.56 21.83
C GLY A 156 -29.59 -8.54 20.81
N ALA A 157 -30.35 -8.95 19.79
CA ALA A 157 -29.82 -9.77 18.71
C ALA A 157 -28.94 -8.94 17.76
N GLN A 158 -27.87 -9.56 17.26
CA GLN A 158 -27.04 -8.93 16.25
C GLN A 158 -27.74 -8.90 14.89
N VAL A 159 -27.71 -7.75 14.25
CA VAL A 159 -28.27 -7.51 12.92
C VAL A 159 -27.17 -6.99 12.02
N LEU A 160 -26.95 -7.65 10.88
CA LEU A 160 -26.03 -7.18 9.87
C LEU A 160 -26.57 -5.88 9.26
N LEU A 161 -25.75 -4.87 9.22
CA LEU A 161 -26.05 -3.60 8.56
C LEU A 161 -25.95 -3.74 7.03
N PRO A 162 -26.73 -3.00 6.25
CA PRO A 162 -26.52 -2.89 4.82
C PRO A 162 -25.20 -2.18 4.52
N PRO A 163 -24.59 -2.41 3.34
CA PRO A 163 -23.23 -1.92 3.03
C PRO A 163 -23.03 -0.42 3.15
N ASP A 164 -24.00 0.39 2.76
CA ASP A 164 -24.02 1.85 2.90
C ASP A 164 -23.96 2.29 4.38
N ALA A 165 -24.75 1.66 5.24
CA ALA A 165 -24.73 1.94 6.68
C ALA A 165 -23.41 1.53 7.33
N VAL A 166 -22.73 0.49 6.83
CA VAL A 166 -21.36 0.12 7.26
C VAL A 166 -20.38 1.22 6.90
N ALA A 167 -20.44 1.74 5.67
CA ALA A 167 -19.58 2.85 5.21
C ALA A 167 -19.83 4.13 6.04
N GLU A 168 -21.08 4.50 6.27
CA GLU A 168 -21.45 5.64 7.13
C GLU A 168 -20.93 5.49 8.56
N ARG A 169 -21.02 4.28 9.11
CA ARG A 169 -20.52 4.00 10.46
C ARG A 169 -19.02 4.12 10.57
N PHE A 170 -18.28 3.65 9.56
CA PHE A 170 -16.85 3.86 9.47
C PHE A 170 -16.49 5.34 9.31
N ASN A 171 -17.23 6.09 8.49
CA ASN A 171 -16.99 7.52 8.33
C ASN A 171 -17.16 8.28 9.65
N ARG A 172 -18.19 7.97 10.40
CA ARG A 172 -18.42 8.55 11.73
C ARG A 172 -17.31 8.17 12.71
N LEU A 173 -16.94 6.89 12.76
CA LEU A 173 -15.86 6.40 13.62
C LEU A 173 -14.53 7.14 13.34
N MET A 174 -14.17 7.32 12.08
CA MET A 174 -12.93 8.00 11.68
C MET A 174 -12.92 9.45 12.12
N LEU A 175 -14.01 10.17 11.91
CA LEU A 175 -14.08 11.61 12.16
C LEU A 175 -14.32 11.98 13.62
N GLU A 176 -15.14 11.18 14.35
CA GLU A 176 -15.55 11.52 15.71
C GLU A 176 -14.70 10.84 16.79
N GLU A 177 -14.30 9.57 16.58
CA GLU A 177 -13.62 8.78 17.61
C GLU A 177 -12.12 8.64 17.38
N ILE A 178 -11.70 8.38 16.14
CA ILE A 178 -10.27 8.17 15.81
C ILE A 178 -9.56 9.49 15.63
N GLN A 179 -10.22 10.48 15.00
CA GLN A 179 -9.69 11.80 14.69
C GLN A 179 -8.31 11.71 14.00
N ALA A 180 -8.16 10.74 13.09
CA ALA A 180 -6.94 10.54 12.33
C ALA A 180 -6.86 11.54 11.17
N GLU A 181 -5.64 11.88 10.78
CA GLU A 181 -5.40 12.65 9.56
C GLU A 181 -5.60 11.79 8.28
N GLN A 182 -5.54 10.46 8.44
CA GLN A 182 -5.74 9.53 7.34
C GLN A 182 -7.25 9.35 7.04
N TYR A 183 -7.52 9.17 5.78
CA TYR A 183 -8.80 8.66 5.26
C TYR A 183 -8.53 7.34 4.54
N PHE A 184 -9.57 6.65 4.10
CA PHE A 184 -9.41 5.42 3.33
C PHE A 184 -10.52 5.25 2.31
N THR A 185 -10.23 4.49 1.27
CA THR A 185 -11.20 4.02 0.30
C THR A 185 -11.68 2.63 0.68
N MET A 186 -12.92 2.27 0.37
CA MET A 186 -13.48 0.97 0.72
C MET A 186 -14.52 0.49 -0.29
N VAL A 187 -14.49 -0.82 -0.57
CA VAL A 187 -15.66 -1.57 -1.00
C VAL A 187 -16.01 -2.56 0.09
N PHE A 188 -17.27 -2.55 0.51
CA PHE A 188 -17.85 -3.56 1.38
C PHE A 188 -19.04 -4.21 0.67
N ALA A 189 -19.00 -5.53 0.51
CA ALA A 189 -20.01 -6.29 -0.22
C ALA A 189 -20.52 -7.48 0.60
N ILE A 190 -21.82 -7.75 0.50
CA ILE A 190 -22.49 -8.90 1.08
C ILE A 190 -23.05 -9.73 -0.06
N VAL A 191 -22.63 -10.98 -0.16
CA VAL A 191 -23.17 -11.96 -1.11
C VAL A 191 -24.16 -12.85 -0.37
N ASP A 192 -25.38 -12.92 -0.88
CA ASP A 192 -26.48 -13.75 -0.36
C ASP A 192 -26.81 -14.83 -1.40
N ARG A 193 -26.44 -16.09 -1.09
CA ARG A 193 -26.69 -17.21 -2.01
C ARG A 193 -28.15 -17.58 -2.10
N ALA A 194 -28.92 -17.37 -1.02
CA ALA A 194 -30.34 -17.75 -1.01
C ALA A 194 -31.17 -16.82 -1.88
N LEU A 195 -30.79 -15.53 -1.94
CA LEU A 195 -31.39 -14.54 -2.83
C LEU A 195 -30.72 -14.51 -4.21
N GLY A 196 -29.53 -15.06 -4.38
CA GLY A 196 -28.75 -14.94 -5.61
C GLY A 196 -28.31 -13.52 -5.91
N THR A 197 -27.96 -12.73 -4.88
CA THR A 197 -27.64 -11.32 -5.03
C THR A 197 -26.35 -10.94 -4.31
N VAL A 198 -25.72 -9.90 -4.81
CA VAL A 198 -24.69 -9.15 -4.12
C VAL A 198 -25.19 -7.73 -3.84
N SER A 199 -25.04 -7.28 -2.60
CA SER A 199 -25.26 -5.90 -2.19
C SER A 199 -23.91 -5.31 -1.82
N LEU A 200 -23.58 -4.10 -2.29
CA LEU A 200 -22.29 -3.47 -1.99
C LEU A 200 -22.40 -1.96 -1.84
N SER A 201 -21.46 -1.37 -1.12
CA SER A 201 -21.20 0.06 -1.10
C SER A 201 -19.77 0.32 -1.51
N GLN A 202 -19.56 1.35 -2.33
CA GLN A 202 -18.27 1.79 -2.86
C GLN A 202 -17.98 3.19 -2.33
N ALA A 203 -16.91 3.31 -1.57
CA ALA A 203 -16.48 4.56 -0.92
C ALA A 203 -15.12 5.00 -1.46
N GLY A 204 -15.11 5.60 -2.65
CA GLY A 204 -13.87 6.09 -3.30
C GLY A 204 -12.90 5.01 -3.80
N HIS A 205 -13.24 3.75 -3.69
CA HIS A 205 -12.41 2.60 -4.06
C HIS A 205 -12.60 2.24 -5.55
N PRO A 206 -11.65 1.54 -6.20
CA PRO A 206 -11.84 1.03 -7.56
C PRO A 206 -13.12 0.21 -7.72
N HIS A 207 -13.62 0.14 -8.96
CA HIS A 207 -14.85 -0.58 -9.25
C HIS A 207 -14.74 -2.08 -8.97
N PRO A 208 -15.72 -2.68 -8.27
CA PRO A 208 -15.87 -4.14 -8.20
C PRO A 208 -16.25 -4.75 -9.53
N TYR A 209 -15.90 -6.01 -9.74
CA TYR A 209 -16.23 -6.74 -10.97
C TYR A 209 -16.95 -8.04 -10.64
N ILE A 210 -17.96 -8.38 -11.45
CA ILE A 210 -18.48 -9.74 -11.52
C ILE A 210 -17.97 -10.39 -12.81
N LEU A 211 -17.23 -11.49 -12.67
CA LEU A 211 -16.87 -12.36 -13.77
C LEU A 211 -17.95 -13.45 -13.83
N ARG A 212 -18.71 -13.44 -14.91
CA ARG A 212 -19.79 -14.40 -15.15
C ARG A 212 -19.22 -15.76 -15.53
N GLY A 213 -19.99 -16.83 -15.23
CA GLY A 213 -19.61 -18.19 -15.61
C GLY A 213 -19.46 -18.40 -17.13
N ASP A 214 -20.09 -17.56 -17.94
CA ASP A 214 -19.96 -17.54 -19.41
C ASP A 214 -18.76 -16.74 -19.93
N GLY A 215 -17.97 -16.13 -19.04
CA GLY A 215 -16.80 -15.31 -19.38
C GLY A 215 -17.11 -13.81 -19.52
N GLY A 216 -18.36 -13.40 -19.34
CA GLY A 216 -18.73 -11.97 -19.32
C GLY A 216 -18.12 -11.27 -18.10
N VAL A 217 -17.81 -9.97 -18.23
CA VAL A 217 -17.32 -9.13 -17.13
C VAL A 217 -18.28 -7.96 -16.97
N GLN A 218 -18.79 -7.78 -15.75
CA GLN A 218 -19.67 -6.68 -15.37
C GLN A 218 -18.97 -5.84 -14.30
N THR A 219 -18.87 -4.53 -14.54
CA THR A 219 -18.40 -3.54 -13.56
C THR A 219 -19.58 -3.11 -12.68
N LEU A 220 -19.32 -2.97 -11.36
CA LEU A 220 -20.34 -2.56 -10.39
C LEU A 220 -19.97 -1.24 -9.75
N GLY A 221 -20.98 -0.57 -9.15
CA GLY A 221 -20.78 0.69 -8.43
C GLY A 221 -20.69 1.92 -9.35
N GLN A 222 -20.59 3.10 -8.78
CA GLN A 222 -20.47 4.38 -9.50
C GLN A 222 -19.45 5.32 -8.84
N GLY A 223 -18.54 4.78 -8.02
CA GLY A 223 -17.58 5.55 -7.23
C GLY A 223 -18.12 5.90 -5.85
N GLY A 224 -17.79 7.07 -5.34
CA GLY A 224 -18.18 7.55 -4.02
C GLY A 224 -17.09 8.38 -3.36
N LEU A 225 -17.38 8.89 -2.17
CA LEU A 225 -16.42 9.65 -1.37
C LEU A 225 -15.62 8.70 -0.48
N PRO A 226 -14.30 8.92 -0.30
CA PRO A 226 -13.51 8.21 0.70
C PRO A 226 -14.08 8.38 2.11
N ILE A 227 -13.83 7.38 2.95
CA ILE A 227 -14.25 7.35 4.35
C ILE A 227 -13.26 8.14 5.22
N GLY A 228 -13.81 8.96 6.13
CA GLY A 228 -13.00 9.78 7.05
C GLY A 228 -12.60 11.13 6.48
N LEU A 229 -13.16 11.54 5.32
CA LEU A 229 -12.81 12.80 4.67
C LEU A 229 -13.87 13.89 4.91
N ILE A 230 -15.16 13.55 4.80
CA ILE A 230 -16.26 14.53 4.85
C ILE A 230 -17.26 14.14 5.94
N PRO A 231 -17.51 15.00 6.94
CA PRO A 231 -18.53 14.77 7.94
C PRO A 231 -19.92 14.65 7.32
N GLY A 232 -20.67 13.62 7.73
CA GLY A 232 -22.04 13.40 7.25
C GLY A 232 -22.12 12.98 5.78
N ALA A 233 -21.04 12.50 5.16
CA ALA A 233 -21.08 11.92 3.83
C ALA A 233 -22.07 10.75 3.81
N GLY A 234 -22.96 10.73 2.81
CA GLY A 234 -23.83 9.60 2.49
C GLY A 234 -23.13 8.65 1.52
N TYR A 235 -23.49 7.39 1.62
CA TYR A 235 -22.97 6.33 0.76
C TYR A 235 -24.14 5.57 0.12
N ASP A 236 -23.96 5.15 -1.13
CA ASP A 236 -24.99 4.43 -1.86
C ASP A 236 -24.81 2.91 -1.75
N SER A 237 -25.92 2.19 -1.76
CA SER A 237 -25.95 0.74 -1.91
C SER A 237 -26.24 0.36 -3.36
N TYR A 238 -25.43 -0.52 -3.92
CA TYR A 238 -25.61 -1.11 -5.25
C TYR A 238 -25.97 -2.57 -5.13
N HIS A 239 -26.83 -3.05 -6.05
CA HIS A 239 -27.26 -4.42 -6.08
C HIS A 239 -27.07 -5.02 -7.46
N ALA A 240 -26.68 -6.29 -7.50
CA ALA A 240 -26.61 -7.07 -8.73
C ALA A 240 -26.95 -8.53 -8.45
N ASP A 241 -27.44 -9.22 -9.49
CA ASP A 241 -27.63 -10.66 -9.42
C ASP A 241 -26.27 -11.35 -9.51
N ILE A 242 -26.12 -12.46 -8.78
CA ILE A 242 -24.94 -13.32 -8.80
C ILE A 242 -25.36 -14.77 -8.66
N ALA A 243 -24.76 -15.67 -9.44
CA ALA A 243 -25.16 -17.07 -9.54
C ALA A 243 -23.97 -18.00 -9.30
N PRO A 244 -24.21 -19.29 -9.01
CA PRO A 244 -23.14 -20.29 -9.00
C PRO A 244 -22.35 -20.27 -10.30
N GLY A 245 -21.03 -20.34 -10.20
CA GLY A 245 -20.09 -20.19 -11.31
C GLY A 245 -19.65 -18.76 -11.57
N ASP A 246 -20.33 -17.75 -11.02
CA ASP A 246 -19.86 -16.35 -11.06
C ASP A 246 -18.78 -16.10 -9.99
N ARG A 247 -18.01 -15.02 -10.17
CA ARG A 247 -16.95 -14.59 -9.25
C ARG A 247 -17.06 -13.11 -8.99
N LEU A 248 -17.08 -12.71 -7.73
CA LEU A 248 -16.98 -11.32 -7.32
C LEU A 248 -15.53 -10.98 -7.05
N LEU A 249 -15.00 -9.96 -7.72
CA LEU A 249 -13.63 -9.49 -7.56
C LEU A 249 -13.61 -8.04 -7.07
N LEU A 250 -12.82 -7.79 -6.02
CA LEU A 250 -12.45 -6.47 -5.52
C LEU A 250 -10.95 -6.31 -5.66
N VAL A 251 -10.47 -5.14 -6.10
CA VAL A 251 -9.04 -4.81 -6.28
C VAL A 251 -8.74 -3.41 -5.75
N SER A 252 -7.52 -3.18 -5.30
CA SER A 252 -7.04 -1.84 -4.93
C SER A 252 -6.61 -1.04 -6.16
N ASP A 253 -6.39 0.26 -5.96
CA ASP A 253 -5.94 1.20 -7.00
C ASP A 253 -4.52 0.91 -7.49
N GLY A 254 -3.69 0.20 -6.72
CA GLY A 254 -2.40 -0.29 -7.18
C GLY A 254 -2.45 -1.13 -8.46
N PHE A 255 -3.63 -1.71 -8.80
CA PHE A 255 -3.86 -2.26 -10.14
C PHE A 255 -4.13 -1.16 -11.17
N THR A 256 -5.10 -0.29 -10.91
CA THR A 256 -5.61 0.66 -11.90
C THR A 256 -4.70 1.88 -12.08
N GLU A 257 -4.02 2.32 -11.04
CA GLU A 257 -3.11 3.48 -11.06
C GLU A 257 -1.64 3.11 -11.29
N CYS A 258 -1.36 1.84 -11.62
CA CYS A 258 0.00 1.41 -11.96
C CYS A 258 0.46 2.06 -13.26
N PRO A 259 1.57 2.85 -13.24
CA PRO A 259 2.05 3.53 -14.44
C PRO A 259 2.67 2.54 -15.44
N LEU A 260 2.32 2.72 -16.70
CA LEU A 260 2.88 1.97 -17.82
C LEU A 260 4.03 2.73 -18.47
N PRO A 261 4.94 2.05 -19.20
CA PRO A 261 6.02 2.69 -19.96
C PRO A 261 5.53 3.69 -21.00
N SER A 262 4.25 3.62 -21.40
CA SER A 262 3.60 4.59 -22.31
C SER A 262 3.37 5.96 -21.67
N GLY A 263 3.48 6.08 -20.34
CA GLY A 263 3.13 7.27 -19.55
C GLY A 263 1.65 7.37 -19.21
N GLN A 264 0.87 6.33 -19.49
CA GLN A 264 -0.53 6.17 -19.06
C GLN A 264 -0.57 5.17 -17.92
N ASP A 265 -1.63 5.20 -17.11
CA ASP A 265 -1.87 4.17 -16.12
C ASP A 265 -2.49 2.91 -16.75
N PHE A 266 -2.36 1.78 -16.07
CA PHE A 266 -3.00 0.52 -16.48
C PHE A 266 -4.52 0.69 -16.67
N GLY A 267 -5.15 1.40 -15.76
CA GLY A 267 -6.52 1.86 -15.82
C GLY A 267 -7.57 0.75 -15.77
N GLU A 268 -8.82 1.17 -15.80
CA GLU A 268 -9.95 0.23 -15.86
C GLU A 268 -9.98 -0.57 -17.16
N GLU A 269 -9.55 0.03 -18.28
CA GLU A 269 -9.49 -0.66 -19.57
C GLU A 269 -8.48 -1.81 -19.53
N GLY A 270 -7.29 -1.57 -19.00
CA GLY A 270 -6.27 -2.60 -18.80
C GLY A 270 -6.78 -3.72 -17.89
N MET A 271 -7.48 -3.34 -16.80
CA MET A 271 -8.07 -4.31 -15.88
C MET A 271 -9.14 -5.17 -16.58
N LEU A 272 -10.05 -4.58 -17.33
CA LEU A 272 -11.08 -5.31 -18.09
C LEU A 272 -10.49 -6.25 -19.14
N LEU A 273 -9.43 -5.83 -19.84
CA LEU A 273 -8.72 -6.68 -20.81
C LEU A 273 -8.04 -7.87 -20.11
N SER A 274 -7.40 -7.63 -18.98
CA SER A 274 -6.74 -8.68 -18.18
C SER A 274 -7.76 -9.69 -17.65
N LEU A 275 -8.91 -9.21 -17.14
CA LEU A 275 -10.00 -10.07 -16.65
C LEU A 275 -10.57 -10.97 -17.78
N ARG A 276 -10.79 -10.43 -18.96
CA ARG A 276 -11.27 -11.21 -20.12
C ARG A 276 -10.30 -12.30 -20.53
N ARG A 277 -8.99 -12.00 -20.54
CA ARG A 277 -7.95 -13.03 -20.84
C ARG A 277 -7.91 -14.13 -19.80
N SER A 278 -8.10 -13.76 -18.53
CA SER A 278 -8.00 -14.67 -17.40
C SER A 278 -9.35 -15.25 -16.95
N ALA A 279 -10.43 -15.05 -17.73
CA ALA A 279 -11.79 -15.45 -17.36
C ALA A 279 -11.98 -16.97 -17.13
N HIS A 280 -11.05 -17.80 -17.63
CA HIS A 280 -11.04 -19.24 -17.42
C HIS A 280 -10.40 -19.67 -16.09
N LEU A 281 -9.72 -18.74 -15.38
CA LEU A 281 -9.07 -18.98 -14.09
C LEU A 281 -10.00 -18.61 -12.93
N SER A 282 -9.72 -19.15 -11.75
CA SER A 282 -10.48 -18.89 -10.52
C SER A 282 -9.55 -18.82 -9.31
N GLY A 283 -10.05 -18.29 -8.21
CA GLY A 283 -9.32 -18.23 -6.95
C GLY A 283 -7.96 -17.55 -7.04
N ALA A 284 -6.97 -18.16 -6.41
CA ALA A 284 -5.62 -17.62 -6.37
C ALA A 284 -4.96 -17.53 -7.75
N ASP A 285 -5.27 -18.46 -8.66
CA ASP A 285 -4.69 -18.47 -10.02
C ASP A 285 -5.16 -17.27 -10.84
N LEU A 286 -6.42 -16.84 -10.67
CA LEU A 286 -6.92 -15.62 -11.29
C LEU A 286 -6.15 -14.39 -10.76
N LEU A 287 -6.01 -14.26 -9.45
CA LEU A 287 -5.33 -13.12 -8.83
C LEU A 287 -3.85 -13.05 -9.21
N GLU A 288 -3.15 -14.18 -9.21
CA GLU A 288 -1.73 -14.22 -9.64
C GLU A 288 -1.59 -13.89 -11.14
N ALA A 289 -2.53 -14.34 -11.99
CA ALA A 289 -2.53 -14.00 -13.41
C ALA A 289 -2.72 -12.48 -13.64
N LEU A 290 -3.58 -11.82 -12.86
CA LEU A 290 -3.78 -10.37 -12.94
C LEU A 290 -2.52 -9.61 -12.53
N VAL A 291 -1.86 -10.02 -11.43
CA VAL A 291 -0.59 -9.41 -11.00
C VAL A 291 0.51 -9.65 -12.03
N TRP A 292 0.58 -10.84 -12.61
CA TRP A 292 1.55 -11.14 -13.66
C TRP A 292 1.33 -10.27 -14.92
N ASP A 293 0.07 -10.11 -15.36
CA ASP A 293 -0.26 -9.27 -16.51
C ASP A 293 0.09 -7.79 -16.25
N LEU A 294 -0.17 -7.30 -15.03
CA LEU A 294 0.24 -5.97 -14.57
C LEU A 294 1.76 -5.80 -14.62
N SER A 295 2.52 -6.77 -14.09
CA SER A 295 3.99 -6.78 -14.13
C SER A 295 4.53 -6.77 -15.56
N GLN A 296 3.95 -7.57 -16.46
CA GLN A 296 4.37 -7.59 -17.87
C GLN A 296 4.11 -6.26 -18.56
N GLN A 297 2.99 -5.60 -18.28
CA GLN A 297 2.63 -4.34 -18.92
C GLN A 297 3.37 -3.14 -18.33
N SER A 298 3.61 -3.11 -17.02
CA SER A 298 4.41 -2.08 -16.35
C SER A 298 5.91 -2.24 -16.58
N GLY A 299 6.36 -3.45 -16.93
CA GLY A 299 7.77 -3.79 -17.10
C GLY A 299 8.54 -3.91 -15.77
N SER A 300 7.85 -4.07 -14.65
CA SER A 300 8.43 -4.17 -13.30
C SER A 300 7.65 -5.12 -12.42
N ASP A 301 8.37 -5.89 -11.59
CA ASP A 301 7.79 -6.68 -10.50
C ASP A 301 7.66 -5.89 -9.18
N SER A 302 8.14 -4.65 -9.16
CA SER A 302 8.03 -3.73 -8.04
C SER A 302 7.03 -2.64 -8.39
N PHE A 303 5.92 -2.60 -7.69
CA PHE A 303 4.85 -1.65 -7.92
C PHE A 303 5.04 -0.39 -7.06
N PRO A 304 4.62 0.79 -7.55
CA PRO A 304 4.74 2.05 -6.82
C PRO A 304 3.79 2.13 -5.63
N ASP A 305 2.65 1.41 -5.70
CA ASP A 305 1.67 1.31 -4.63
C ASP A 305 1.34 -0.14 -4.30
N ASP A 306 0.61 -0.36 -3.20
CA ASP A 306 0.18 -1.67 -2.76
C ASP A 306 -0.80 -2.28 -3.77
N VAL A 307 -0.57 -3.53 -4.15
CA VAL A 307 -1.43 -4.27 -5.08
C VAL A 307 -2.15 -5.34 -4.31
N SER A 308 -3.44 -5.17 -4.09
CA SER A 308 -4.26 -6.13 -3.36
C SER A 308 -5.54 -6.49 -4.09
N GLY A 309 -6.05 -7.66 -3.80
CA GLY A 309 -7.32 -8.09 -4.35
C GLY A 309 -7.89 -9.31 -3.62
N ILE A 310 -9.20 -9.43 -3.70
CA ILE A 310 -9.95 -10.59 -3.22
C ILE A 310 -10.96 -11.03 -4.28
N VAL A 311 -10.98 -12.30 -4.56
CA VAL A 311 -11.99 -12.95 -5.40
C VAL A 311 -12.82 -13.92 -4.57
N LEU A 312 -14.13 -13.83 -4.68
CA LEU A 312 -15.09 -14.78 -4.13
C LEU A 312 -15.69 -15.61 -5.27
N ASP A 313 -15.29 -16.86 -5.35
CA ASP A 313 -15.84 -17.82 -6.31
C ASP A 313 -17.13 -18.43 -5.72
N LEU A 314 -18.24 -18.39 -6.45
CA LEU A 314 -19.48 -19.08 -6.10
C LEU A 314 -19.46 -20.50 -6.72
N LEU A 315 -19.58 -21.52 -5.87
CA LEU A 315 -19.42 -22.95 -6.24
C LEU A 315 -20.77 -23.57 -6.67
#